data_d24f01a2fc37c477fee6665749254ced
#
_entry.id   d24f01a2fc37c477fee6665749254ced
#
_cell.length_a   1.000
_cell.length_b   1.000
_cell.length_c   1.000
_cell.angle_alpha   90.00
_cell.angle_beta   90.00
_cell.angle_gamma   90.00
#
_symmetry.space_group_name_H-M   'P 1'
#
loop_
_entity.id
_entity.type
_entity.pdbx_description
1 polymer ?
#
loop_
_entity_poly.entity_id
_entity_poly.type
_entity_poly.pdbx_seq_one_letter_code
_entity_poly.pdbx_strand_id
1 'polypeptide(L)'
;MDNTYNIFTTERRIDIVKECDRIMDLCKESKFIYPIKHVSFDMYDYIGNEEFYYDEYFEDNTYSLIAIFDYAILHWNYRITAASFSQYLSDIGAIDFFLNKNAESKAMLTLATIVNLISWSDKFIEILFADLPDSIIHTTQVLYRKSIKVINENITTVLEQINYKISDYGEDRKIFTKRDADVDSVLGIDIKLDQYLLGYLDIQNQDNIQFKKHALKAIADYLEPHKSEFNETAMHSYYDTFAFAVNNMNIRHNNKFQINLGGSEKEVYDKIFRMGIHLIRELNVRKIKKEIDQYKPN
;
A
#
# COMPACT_ATOMS: atom_id res chain seq x y z
N MET A 1 4.00 -40.13 -29.63
CA MET A 1 4.47 -38.85 -29.06
C MET A 1 3.23 -38.10 -28.62
N ASP A 2 2.83 -38.29 -27.35
CA ASP A 2 1.63 -37.67 -26.78
C ASP A 2 1.95 -36.22 -26.44
N ASN A 3 1.43 -35.30 -27.27
CA ASN A 3 1.37 -33.87 -26.96
C ASN A 3 0.12 -33.60 -26.12
N THR A 4 0.08 -34.09 -24.90
CA THR A 4 -0.85 -33.60 -23.89
C THR A 4 -0.37 -32.22 -23.47
N TYR A 5 -0.88 -31.18 -24.12
CA TYR A 5 -0.76 -29.80 -23.63
C TYR A 5 -1.40 -29.74 -22.25
N ASN A 6 -0.57 -29.59 -21.25
CA ASN A 6 -1.03 -29.41 -19.88
C ASN A 6 -1.57 -27.99 -19.75
N ILE A 7 -2.87 -27.81 -20.01
CA ILE A 7 -3.60 -26.53 -20.00
C ILE A 7 -3.50 -25.84 -18.63
N PHE A 8 -3.13 -26.59 -17.58
CA PHE A 8 -3.01 -26.10 -16.20
C PHE A 8 -1.65 -25.49 -15.85
N THR A 9 -0.66 -25.53 -16.74
CA THR A 9 0.67 -24.97 -16.49
C THR A 9 1.01 -23.73 -17.31
N THR A 10 0.08 -23.20 -18.10
CA THR A 10 0.23 -21.88 -18.69
C THR A 10 -0.02 -20.85 -17.58
N GLU A 11 1.03 -20.48 -16.84
CA GLU A 11 1.04 -19.22 -16.07
C GLU A 11 0.65 -18.12 -17.06
N ARG A 12 -0.60 -17.66 -16.99
CA ARG A 12 -1.00 -16.43 -17.68
C ARG A 12 -0.18 -15.33 -17.04
N ARG A 13 0.90 -14.94 -17.67
CA ARG A 13 1.59 -13.70 -17.31
C ARG A 13 0.61 -12.56 -17.57
N ILE A 14 0.11 -12.01 -16.48
CA ILE A 14 -0.69 -10.79 -16.56
C ILE A 14 0.22 -9.66 -17.03
N ASP A 15 -0.27 -8.94 -18.01
CA ASP A 15 0.27 -7.65 -18.40
C ASP A 15 -0.26 -6.58 -17.42
N ILE A 16 0.53 -6.29 -16.38
CA ILE A 16 0.17 -5.36 -15.31
C ILE A 16 -0.10 -3.96 -15.86
N VAL A 17 0.63 -3.53 -16.87
CA VAL A 17 0.45 -2.22 -17.51
C VAL A 17 -0.93 -2.14 -18.13
N LYS A 18 -1.30 -3.16 -18.91
CA LYS A 18 -2.60 -3.22 -19.57
C LYS A 18 -3.76 -3.33 -18.58
N GLU A 19 -3.59 -4.06 -17.49
CA GLU A 19 -4.61 -4.12 -16.44
C GLU A 19 -4.73 -2.79 -15.68
N CYS A 20 -3.61 -2.10 -15.46
CA CYS A 20 -3.62 -0.75 -14.88
C CYS A 20 -4.40 0.23 -15.77
N ASP A 21 -4.18 0.21 -17.09
CA ASP A 21 -4.92 1.05 -18.05
C ASP A 21 -6.43 0.76 -17.98
N ARG A 22 -6.83 -0.51 -17.93
CA ARG A 22 -8.24 -0.91 -17.79
C ARG A 22 -8.86 -0.39 -16.49
N ILE A 23 -8.13 -0.48 -15.39
CA ILE A 23 -8.59 0.03 -14.08
C ILE A 23 -8.70 1.55 -14.12
N MET A 24 -7.76 2.23 -14.74
CA MET A 24 -7.83 3.69 -14.96
C MET A 24 -9.05 4.08 -15.79
N ASP A 25 -9.38 3.33 -16.84
CA ASP A 25 -10.57 3.57 -17.64
C ASP A 25 -11.85 3.33 -16.84
N LEU A 26 -11.90 2.28 -16.00
CA LEU A 26 -13.02 2.08 -15.06
C LEU A 26 -13.18 3.27 -14.11
N CYS A 27 -12.10 3.87 -13.62
CA CYS A 27 -12.15 5.06 -12.77
C CYS A 27 -12.71 6.29 -13.52
N LYS A 28 -12.41 6.43 -14.82
CA LYS A 28 -12.93 7.52 -15.66
C LYS A 28 -14.40 7.32 -16.02
N GLU A 29 -14.80 6.07 -16.28
CA GLU A 29 -16.14 5.70 -16.70
C GLU A 29 -17.14 5.61 -15.55
N SER A 30 -16.64 5.39 -14.31
CA SER A 30 -17.46 5.38 -13.11
C SER A 30 -18.05 6.76 -12.86
N LYS A 31 -19.34 6.94 -13.14
CA LYS A 31 -20.05 8.21 -13.03
C LYS A 31 -20.99 8.21 -11.83
N PHE A 32 -20.93 9.28 -11.07
CA PHE A 32 -21.83 9.56 -9.96
C PHE A 32 -22.60 10.83 -10.27
N ILE A 33 -23.88 10.83 -10.00
CA ILE A 33 -24.72 12.05 -10.08
C ILE A 33 -24.53 12.78 -8.76
N TYR A 34 -23.98 13.97 -8.86
CA TYR A 34 -23.81 14.87 -7.73
C TYR A 34 -24.58 16.16 -8.00
N PRO A 35 -25.72 16.40 -7.33
CA PRO A 35 -26.42 17.66 -7.48
C PRO A 35 -25.65 18.77 -6.76
N ILE A 36 -25.23 19.77 -7.53
CA ILE A 36 -24.67 21.00 -6.96
C ILE A 36 -25.82 21.95 -6.64
N LYS A 37 -25.88 22.37 -5.37
CA LYS A 37 -26.79 23.41 -4.95
C LYS A 37 -26.24 24.77 -5.43
N HIS A 38 -26.91 25.37 -6.36
CA HIS A 38 -26.66 26.74 -6.76
C HIS A 38 -27.58 27.65 -5.98
N VAL A 39 -27.02 28.66 -5.31
CA VAL A 39 -27.75 29.73 -4.67
C VAL A 39 -27.51 30.97 -5.53
N SER A 40 -28.50 31.34 -6.37
CA SER A 40 -28.47 32.61 -7.07
C SER A 40 -29.13 33.68 -6.22
N PHE A 41 -28.41 34.77 -6.01
CA PHE A 41 -28.95 35.98 -5.41
C PHE A 41 -29.29 36.93 -6.55
N ASP A 42 -30.58 37.00 -6.92
CA ASP A 42 -31.07 38.06 -7.79
C ASP A 42 -31.53 39.23 -6.93
N MET A 43 -30.71 40.26 -6.91
CA MET A 43 -31.07 41.55 -6.29
C MET A 43 -31.88 42.34 -7.30
N TYR A 44 -33.19 42.20 -7.28
CA TYR A 44 -34.04 43.14 -8.00
C TYR A 44 -34.20 44.40 -7.16
N ASP A 45 -33.58 45.48 -7.59
CA ASP A 45 -33.78 46.82 -7.11
C ASP A 45 -35.18 47.28 -7.55
N TYR A 46 -36.19 47.01 -6.75
CA TYR A 46 -37.50 47.64 -6.92
C TYR A 46 -37.71 48.61 -5.78
N ILE A 47 -37.88 49.87 -6.14
CA ILE A 47 -38.07 51.04 -5.26
C ILE A 47 -39.09 50.70 -4.17
N GLY A 48 -38.62 50.40 -2.96
CA GLY A 48 -39.42 50.48 -1.73
C GLY A 48 -39.78 49.17 -1.00
N ASN A 49 -39.50 48.00 -1.52
CA ASN A 49 -39.62 46.73 -0.78
C ASN A 49 -38.45 45.81 -1.10
N GLU A 50 -37.60 45.57 -0.13
CA GLU A 50 -36.55 44.56 -0.21
C GLU A 50 -37.17 43.15 -0.07
N GLU A 51 -37.67 42.56 -1.14
CA GLU A 51 -37.95 41.13 -1.21
C GLU A 51 -36.75 40.42 -1.78
N PHE A 52 -36.03 39.69 -0.94
CA PHE A 52 -34.97 38.82 -1.36
C PHE A 52 -35.59 37.53 -1.88
N TYR A 53 -35.54 37.30 -3.19
CA TYR A 53 -35.89 36.03 -3.79
C TYR A 53 -34.64 35.13 -3.77
N TYR A 54 -34.71 34.03 -3.06
CA TYR A 54 -33.73 32.94 -3.09
C TYR A 54 -34.22 31.92 -4.12
N ASP A 55 -33.54 31.81 -5.23
CA ASP A 55 -33.77 30.70 -6.13
C ASP A 55 -32.71 29.61 -5.84
N GLU A 56 -33.17 28.53 -5.19
CA GLU A 56 -32.37 27.34 -4.98
C GLU A 56 -32.69 26.35 -6.11
N TYR A 57 -31.72 26.10 -7.00
CA TYR A 57 -31.87 25.05 -7.97
C TYR A 57 -30.69 24.07 -7.86
N PHE A 58 -30.97 22.80 -8.14
CA PHE A 58 -29.97 21.74 -8.18
C PHE A 58 -29.65 21.43 -9.64
N GLU A 59 -28.40 21.50 -9.99
CA GLU A 59 -27.91 21.06 -11.27
C GLU A 59 -27.31 19.65 -11.12
N ASP A 60 -27.80 18.69 -11.93
CA ASP A 60 -27.26 17.34 -11.93
C ASP A 60 -25.91 17.33 -12.61
N ASN A 61 -24.84 17.35 -11.84
CA ASN A 61 -23.48 17.18 -12.33
C ASN A 61 -23.04 15.72 -12.19
N THR A 62 -22.48 15.19 -13.27
CA THR A 62 -21.93 13.84 -13.25
C THR A 62 -20.43 13.90 -13.05
N TYR A 63 -19.96 13.38 -11.91
CA TYR A 63 -18.54 13.28 -11.60
C TYR A 63 -18.03 11.87 -11.85
N SER A 64 -16.82 11.76 -12.39
CA SER A 64 -16.08 10.50 -12.45
C SER A 64 -15.36 10.26 -11.11
N LEU A 65 -14.95 9.02 -10.88
CA LEU A 65 -14.12 8.71 -9.73
C LEU A 65 -12.78 9.48 -9.75
N ILE A 66 -12.29 9.81 -10.96
CA ILE A 66 -11.10 10.67 -11.11
C ILE A 66 -11.33 12.06 -10.49
N ALA A 67 -12.50 12.67 -10.68
CA ALA A 67 -12.82 13.96 -10.08
C ALA A 67 -12.84 13.89 -8.54
N ILE A 68 -13.31 12.77 -7.99
CA ILE A 68 -13.24 12.50 -6.54
C ILE A 68 -11.78 12.36 -6.08
N PHE A 69 -10.94 11.69 -6.87
CA PHE A 69 -9.51 11.58 -6.56
C PHE A 69 -8.80 12.94 -6.63
N ASP A 70 -9.14 13.81 -7.58
CA ASP A 70 -8.62 15.18 -7.65
C ASP A 70 -8.94 15.96 -6.38
N TYR A 71 -10.16 15.83 -5.88
CA TYR A 71 -10.55 16.44 -4.60
C TYR A 71 -9.80 15.80 -3.41
N ALA A 72 -9.74 14.48 -3.34
CA ALA A 72 -9.06 13.75 -2.29
C ALA A 72 -7.58 14.10 -2.21
N ILE A 73 -6.90 14.29 -3.34
CA ILE A 73 -5.49 14.70 -3.42
C ILE A 73 -5.26 16.02 -2.67
N LEU A 74 -6.14 16.99 -2.77
CA LEU A 74 -5.98 18.29 -2.10
C LEU A 74 -5.87 18.17 -0.57
N HIS A 75 -6.43 17.12 0.00
CA HIS A 75 -6.48 16.86 1.44
C HIS A 75 -5.56 15.71 1.88
N TRP A 76 -4.91 15.03 0.95
CA TRP A 76 -4.06 13.87 1.24
C TRP A 76 -2.66 14.29 1.69
N ASN A 77 -2.24 13.83 2.86
CA ASN A 77 -0.96 14.20 3.48
C ASN A 77 0.28 13.79 2.65
N TYR A 78 0.14 12.79 1.78
CA TYR A 78 1.25 12.27 0.97
C TYR A 78 1.31 12.87 -0.44
N ARG A 79 0.49 13.89 -0.74
CA ARG A 79 0.38 14.49 -2.07
C ARG A 79 1.62 15.27 -2.54
N ILE A 80 2.59 15.51 -1.66
CA ILE A 80 3.71 16.42 -1.90
C ILE A 80 3.16 17.83 -2.20
N THR A 81 3.21 18.30 -3.45
CA THR A 81 2.67 19.59 -3.90
C THR A 81 1.57 19.43 -4.96
N ALA A 82 1.18 18.20 -5.26
CA ALA A 82 0.20 17.93 -6.33
C ALA A 82 -1.17 18.54 -6.02
N ALA A 83 -1.77 19.17 -7.03
CA ALA A 83 -3.10 19.77 -6.98
C ALA A 83 -4.18 18.89 -7.67
N SER A 84 -3.76 17.79 -8.31
CA SER A 84 -4.65 16.84 -8.96
C SER A 84 -4.06 15.42 -8.95
N PHE A 85 -4.88 14.43 -9.17
CA PHE A 85 -4.45 13.04 -9.31
C PHE A 85 -3.47 12.84 -10.47
N SER A 86 -3.76 13.47 -11.63
CA SER A 86 -2.87 13.43 -12.78
C SER A 86 -1.51 14.07 -12.50
N GLN A 87 -1.49 15.22 -11.82
CA GLN A 87 -0.23 15.86 -11.40
C GLN A 87 0.54 14.97 -10.44
N TYR A 88 -0.13 14.38 -9.44
CA TYR A 88 0.54 13.47 -8.51
C TYR A 88 1.16 12.28 -9.23
N LEU A 89 0.44 11.64 -10.16
CA LEU A 89 0.98 10.54 -10.97
C LEU A 89 2.20 10.97 -11.81
N SER A 90 2.21 12.21 -12.32
CA SER A 90 3.36 12.78 -13.00
C SER A 90 4.55 12.97 -12.07
N ASP A 91 4.32 13.56 -10.89
CA ASP A 91 5.36 13.86 -9.90
C ASP A 91 6.07 12.58 -9.39
N ILE A 92 5.33 11.49 -9.22
CA ILE A 92 5.89 10.18 -8.86
C ILE A 92 6.42 9.39 -10.07
N GLY A 93 6.36 9.98 -11.27
CA GLY A 93 6.84 9.37 -12.50
C GLY A 93 5.99 8.20 -13.01
N ALA A 94 4.71 8.14 -12.66
CA ALA A 94 3.80 7.07 -13.05
C ALA A 94 3.12 7.26 -14.42
N ILE A 95 3.11 8.46 -15.00
CA ILE A 95 2.35 8.76 -16.24
C ILE A 95 2.99 8.21 -17.52
N ASP A 96 4.29 7.98 -17.57
CA ASP A 96 4.97 7.56 -18.82
C ASP A 96 5.13 6.04 -18.92
N PHE A 97 4.03 5.29 -18.90
CA PHE A 97 4.08 3.82 -18.99
C PHE A 97 4.74 3.28 -20.25
N PHE A 98 4.50 3.95 -21.40
CA PHE A 98 4.84 3.41 -22.71
C PHE A 98 6.32 3.58 -23.11
N LEU A 99 7.09 4.40 -22.40
CA LEU A 99 8.43 4.80 -22.83
C LEU A 99 9.58 4.27 -21.94
N ASN A 100 9.31 3.50 -20.86
CA ASN A 100 10.32 3.20 -19.85
C ASN A 100 10.45 1.71 -19.52
N LYS A 101 11.70 1.27 -19.27
CA LYS A 101 12.06 -0.08 -18.79
C LYS A 101 11.41 -0.48 -17.45
N ASN A 102 10.74 0.44 -16.77
CA ASN A 102 10.09 0.24 -15.46
C ASN A 102 8.56 0.41 -15.53
N ALA A 103 7.94 0.13 -16.68
CA ALA A 103 6.49 0.31 -16.87
C ALA A 103 5.65 -0.46 -15.85
N GLU A 104 6.02 -1.69 -15.51
CA GLU A 104 5.33 -2.51 -14.51
C GLU A 104 5.38 -1.87 -13.11
N SER A 105 6.55 -1.38 -12.67
CA SER A 105 6.69 -0.71 -11.37
C SER A 105 5.86 0.56 -11.29
N LYS A 106 5.75 1.31 -12.38
CA LYS A 106 4.93 2.51 -12.47
C LYS A 106 3.45 2.20 -12.45
N ALA A 107 3.01 1.18 -13.18
CA ALA A 107 1.65 0.68 -13.14
C ALA A 107 1.25 0.26 -11.71
N MET A 108 2.11 -0.47 -11.02
CA MET A 108 1.90 -0.87 -9.63
C MET A 108 1.82 0.33 -8.68
N LEU A 109 2.63 1.36 -8.91
CA LEU A 109 2.58 2.60 -8.13
C LEU A 109 1.27 3.36 -8.35
N THR A 110 0.78 3.41 -9.61
CA THR A 110 -0.54 3.97 -9.94
C THR A 110 -1.65 3.23 -9.22
N LEU A 111 -1.66 1.90 -9.29
CA LEU A 111 -2.67 1.07 -8.60
C LEU A 111 -2.62 1.28 -7.07
N ALA A 112 -1.43 1.37 -6.48
CA ALA A 112 -1.27 1.66 -5.05
C ALA A 112 -1.81 3.05 -4.69
N THR A 113 -1.63 4.05 -5.57
CA THR A 113 -2.18 5.39 -5.39
C THR A 113 -3.71 5.36 -5.43
N ILE A 114 -4.31 4.64 -6.39
CA ILE A 114 -5.77 4.47 -6.48
C ILE A 114 -6.32 3.87 -5.19
N VAL A 115 -5.71 2.78 -4.67
CA VAL A 115 -6.16 2.14 -3.41
C VAL A 115 -6.07 3.10 -2.23
N ASN A 116 -5.01 3.89 -2.13
CA ASN A 116 -4.86 4.88 -1.07
C ASN A 116 -5.91 6.00 -1.19
N LEU A 117 -6.16 6.51 -2.39
CA LEU A 117 -7.16 7.54 -2.63
C LEU A 117 -8.58 7.03 -2.37
N ILE A 118 -8.89 5.78 -2.73
CA ILE A 118 -10.17 5.16 -2.38
C ILE A 118 -10.32 5.09 -0.85
N SER A 119 -9.30 4.61 -0.16
CA SER A 119 -9.33 4.52 1.31
C SER A 119 -9.50 5.89 1.99
N TRP A 120 -8.96 6.94 1.38
CA TRP A 120 -9.07 8.30 1.85
C TRP A 120 -10.44 8.91 1.51
N SER A 121 -10.89 8.78 0.29
CA SER A 121 -12.15 9.36 -0.19
C SER A 121 -13.37 8.78 0.53
N ASP A 122 -13.30 7.55 1.02
CA ASP A 122 -14.36 6.95 1.83
C ASP A 122 -14.59 7.72 3.14
N LYS A 123 -13.55 8.32 3.72
CA LYS A 123 -13.65 9.20 4.89
C LYS A 123 -14.24 10.57 4.55
N PHE A 124 -14.06 11.07 3.33
CA PHE A 124 -14.51 12.40 2.88
C PHE A 124 -15.93 12.39 2.31
N ILE A 125 -16.41 11.24 1.86
CA ILE A 125 -17.73 11.16 1.27
C ILE A 125 -18.83 11.59 2.22
N GLU A 126 -18.70 11.28 3.51
CA GLU A 126 -19.66 11.76 4.51
C GLU A 126 -19.64 13.30 4.64
N ILE A 127 -18.47 13.91 4.49
CA ILE A 127 -18.32 15.38 4.54
C ILE A 127 -18.80 16.01 3.23
N LEU A 128 -18.43 15.43 2.08
CA LEU A 128 -18.85 15.91 0.76
C LEU A 128 -20.37 15.87 0.57
N PHE A 129 -21.03 14.93 1.21
CA PHE A 129 -22.48 14.73 1.08
C PHE A 129 -23.29 15.28 2.26
N ALA A 130 -22.63 15.86 3.28
CA ALA A 130 -23.31 16.38 4.47
C ALA A 130 -24.37 17.44 4.17
N ASP A 131 -24.18 18.20 3.10
CA ASP A 131 -25.08 19.29 2.69
C ASP A 131 -26.15 18.86 1.66
N LEU A 132 -26.21 17.57 1.30
CA LEU A 132 -27.17 17.07 0.33
C LEU A 132 -28.46 16.58 1.00
N PRO A 133 -29.62 16.65 0.31
CA PRO A 133 -30.84 16.00 0.78
C PRO A 133 -30.66 14.49 0.98
N ASP A 134 -31.17 13.93 2.07
CA ASP A 134 -31.01 12.51 2.44
C ASP A 134 -31.37 11.52 1.32
N SER A 135 -32.38 11.86 0.50
CA SER A 135 -32.82 11.01 -0.61
C SER A 135 -31.78 10.86 -1.73
N ILE A 136 -30.93 11.85 -1.90
CA ILE A 136 -29.90 11.88 -2.95
C ILE A 136 -28.58 11.31 -2.41
N ILE A 137 -28.25 11.63 -1.16
CA ILE A 137 -27.07 11.11 -0.46
C ILE A 137 -27.01 9.59 -0.57
N HIS A 138 -28.10 8.92 -0.21
CA HIS A 138 -28.14 7.47 -0.15
C HIS A 138 -27.84 6.83 -1.52
N THR A 139 -28.48 7.31 -2.58
CA THR A 139 -28.27 6.76 -3.94
C THR A 139 -26.84 6.96 -4.42
N THR A 140 -26.29 8.16 -4.21
CA THR A 140 -24.93 8.50 -4.63
C THR A 140 -23.88 7.70 -3.84
N GLN A 141 -24.05 7.54 -2.54
CA GLN A 141 -23.18 6.69 -1.71
C GLN A 141 -23.24 5.22 -2.13
N VAL A 142 -24.41 4.69 -2.49
CA VAL A 142 -24.54 3.30 -2.98
C VAL A 142 -23.80 3.12 -4.30
N LEU A 143 -23.96 4.03 -5.25
CA LEU A 143 -23.27 3.97 -6.54
C LEU A 143 -21.74 4.07 -6.35
N TYR A 144 -21.29 5.00 -5.53
CA TYR A 144 -19.88 5.16 -5.20
C TYR A 144 -19.31 3.87 -4.59
N ARG A 145 -19.92 3.35 -3.52
CA ARG A 145 -19.46 2.11 -2.86
C ARG A 145 -19.44 0.93 -3.82
N LYS A 146 -20.39 0.84 -4.73
CA LYS A 146 -20.41 -0.19 -5.77
C LYS A 146 -19.22 -0.06 -6.72
N SER A 147 -18.90 1.15 -7.16
CA SER A 147 -17.79 1.38 -8.09
C SER A 147 -16.42 1.14 -7.45
N ILE A 148 -16.20 1.65 -6.21
CA ILE A 148 -14.93 1.39 -5.51
C ILE A 148 -14.75 -0.10 -5.19
N LYS A 149 -15.84 -0.81 -4.90
CA LYS A 149 -15.79 -2.26 -4.68
C LYS A 149 -15.28 -2.99 -5.93
N VAL A 150 -15.85 -2.68 -7.10
CA VAL A 150 -15.44 -3.27 -8.39
C VAL A 150 -13.96 -2.97 -8.67
N ILE A 151 -13.51 -1.74 -8.45
CA ILE A 151 -12.11 -1.35 -8.67
C ILE A 151 -11.17 -2.09 -7.72
N ASN A 152 -11.50 -2.12 -6.42
CA ASN A 152 -10.70 -2.84 -5.44
C ASN A 152 -10.62 -4.35 -5.72
N GLU A 153 -11.72 -4.97 -6.14
CA GLU A 153 -11.74 -6.39 -6.53
C GLU A 153 -10.85 -6.66 -7.75
N ASN A 154 -10.88 -5.78 -8.75
CA ASN A 154 -9.99 -5.88 -9.91
C ASN A 154 -8.51 -5.73 -9.52
N ILE A 155 -8.16 -4.71 -8.72
CA ILE A 155 -6.79 -4.51 -8.24
C ILE A 155 -6.34 -5.73 -7.42
N THR A 156 -7.18 -6.22 -6.50
CA THR A 156 -6.87 -7.39 -5.68
C THR A 156 -6.60 -8.62 -6.55
N THR A 157 -7.42 -8.85 -7.57
CA THR A 157 -7.25 -9.95 -8.52
C THR A 157 -5.92 -9.86 -9.27
N VAL A 158 -5.55 -8.66 -9.75
CA VAL A 158 -4.25 -8.44 -10.40
C VAL A 158 -3.10 -8.74 -9.46
N LEU A 159 -3.17 -8.22 -8.22
CA LEU A 159 -2.14 -8.45 -7.20
C LEU A 159 -1.97 -9.93 -6.84
N GLU A 160 -3.09 -10.65 -6.68
CA GLU A 160 -3.06 -12.09 -6.37
C GLU A 160 -2.35 -12.90 -7.45
N GLN A 161 -2.59 -12.59 -8.71
CA GLN A 161 -1.99 -13.30 -9.83
C GLN A 161 -0.47 -13.06 -9.96
N ILE A 162 0.04 -11.96 -9.40
CA ILE A 162 1.47 -11.67 -9.36
C ILE A 162 2.11 -11.94 -7.98
N ASN A 163 1.37 -12.63 -7.10
CA ASN A 163 1.79 -12.98 -5.74
C ASN A 163 2.05 -11.77 -4.82
N TYR A 164 1.18 -10.74 -4.94
CA TYR A 164 1.16 -9.57 -4.06
C TYR A 164 -0.16 -9.49 -3.29
N LYS A 165 -0.18 -8.64 -2.27
CA LYS A 165 -1.38 -8.30 -1.49
C LYS A 165 -1.35 -6.83 -1.09
N ILE A 166 -2.52 -6.29 -0.75
CA ILE A 166 -2.64 -4.99 -0.10
C ILE A 166 -2.38 -5.18 1.39
N SER A 167 -1.48 -4.39 1.96
CA SER A 167 -1.15 -4.41 3.39
C SER A 167 -1.33 -3.02 4.00
N ASP A 168 -1.81 -2.97 5.24
CA ASP A 168 -1.85 -1.74 6.02
C ASP A 168 -0.44 -1.33 6.43
N TYR A 169 -0.13 -0.03 6.33
CA TYR A 169 1.18 0.51 6.63
C TYR A 169 1.06 1.81 7.42
N GLY A 170 1.24 1.72 8.73
CA GLY A 170 0.92 2.82 9.63
C GLY A 170 -0.60 3.03 9.75
N GLU A 171 -1.01 4.26 10.05
CA GLU A 171 -2.42 4.56 10.37
C GLU A 171 -3.32 4.72 9.13
N ASP A 172 -2.78 5.27 8.03
CA ASP A 172 -3.58 5.74 6.90
C ASP A 172 -3.05 5.36 5.53
N ARG A 173 -2.04 4.49 5.44
CA ARG A 173 -1.43 4.12 4.17
C ARG A 173 -1.62 2.65 3.86
N LYS A 174 -1.90 2.35 2.58
CA LYS A 174 -1.87 1.00 2.01
C LYS A 174 -0.65 0.86 1.13
N ILE A 175 0.03 -0.28 1.21
CA ILE A 175 1.17 -0.63 0.36
C ILE A 175 0.94 -1.98 -0.30
N PHE A 176 1.65 -2.25 -1.39
CA PHE A 176 1.60 -3.53 -2.08
C PHE A 176 2.81 -4.38 -1.69
N THR A 177 2.56 -5.40 -0.90
CA THR A 177 3.61 -6.28 -0.40
C THR A 177 3.59 -7.63 -1.11
N LYS A 178 4.77 -8.16 -1.39
CA LYS A 178 4.89 -9.55 -1.86
C LYS A 178 4.35 -10.49 -0.78
N ARG A 179 3.54 -11.47 -1.17
CA ARG A 179 3.05 -12.50 -0.25
C ARG A 179 4.22 -13.33 0.26
N ASP A 180 4.33 -13.45 1.56
CA ASP A 180 5.41 -14.12 2.25
C ASP A 180 4.92 -14.73 3.57
N ALA A 181 4.69 -16.03 3.55
CA ALA A 181 4.14 -16.75 4.72
C ALA A 181 5.07 -16.69 5.94
N ASP A 182 6.39 -16.63 5.74
CA ASP A 182 7.34 -16.54 6.85
C ASP A 182 7.25 -15.17 7.52
N VAL A 183 7.18 -14.08 6.73
CA VAL A 183 6.96 -12.74 7.26
C VAL A 183 5.58 -12.64 7.93
N ASP A 184 4.53 -13.14 7.29
CA ASP A 184 3.18 -13.13 7.86
C ASP A 184 3.12 -13.83 9.22
N SER A 185 3.93 -14.88 9.45
CA SER A 185 3.99 -15.62 10.71
C SER A 185 4.62 -14.84 11.88
N VAL A 186 5.30 -13.74 11.60
CA VAL A 186 5.99 -12.91 12.61
C VAL A 186 5.42 -11.49 12.74
N LEU A 187 4.42 -11.14 11.92
CA LEU A 187 3.69 -9.88 12.09
C LEU A 187 2.86 -9.89 13.37
N GLY A 188 2.70 -8.72 13.99
CA GLY A 188 1.95 -8.54 15.24
C GLY A 188 2.78 -8.77 16.51
N ILE A 189 4.05 -9.16 16.39
CA ILE A 189 4.96 -9.34 17.55
C ILE A 189 5.44 -7.98 18.07
N ASP A 190 5.77 -7.05 17.17
CA ASP A 190 6.19 -5.69 17.48
C ASP A 190 5.76 -4.74 16.35
N ILE A 191 4.90 -3.76 16.70
CA ILE A 191 4.29 -2.84 15.71
C ILE A 191 5.35 -2.02 14.94
N LYS A 192 6.46 -1.64 15.60
CA LYS A 192 7.54 -0.90 14.94
C LYS A 192 8.31 -1.79 13.97
N LEU A 193 8.55 -3.03 14.36
CA LEU A 193 9.21 -4.01 13.50
C LEU A 193 8.33 -4.34 12.29
N ASP A 194 7.01 -4.50 12.47
CA ASP A 194 6.07 -4.80 11.40
C ASP A 194 6.17 -3.81 10.23
N GLN A 195 6.33 -2.52 10.53
CA GLN A 195 6.51 -1.50 9.49
C GLN A 195 7.78 -1.74 8.65
N TYR A 196 8.88 -2.15 9.27
CA TYR A 196 10.10 -2.48 8.55
C TYR A 196 9.98 -3.78 7.75
N LEU A 197 9.29 -4.79 8.29
CA LEU A 197 9.07 -6.06 7.61
C LEU A 197 8.18 -5.89 6.38
N LEU A 198 7.04 -5.22 6.54
CA LEU A 198 6.13 -4.91 5.43
C LEU A 198 6.79 -4.00 4.40
N GLY A 199 7.49 -2.94 4.85
CA GLY A 199 8.21 -2.04 3.98
C GLY A 199 9.35 -2.74 3.19
N TYR A 200 9.97 -3.79 3.74
CA TYR A 200 10.95 -4.61 3.01
C TYR A 200 10.34 -5.36 1.83
N LEU A 201 9.08 -5.79 1.98
CA LEU A 201 8.32 -6.49 0.96
C LEU A 201 7.56 -5.56 0.02
N ASP A 202 7.52 -4.25 0.33
CA ASP A 202 6.83 -3.25 -0.50
C ASP A 202 7.48 -3.17 -1.87
N ILE A 203 6.64 -3.19 -2.91
CA ILE A 203 7.09 -3.08 -4.30
C ILE A 203 7.91 -1.82 -4.56
N GLN A 204 7.61 -0.72 -3.87
CA GLN A 204 8.33 0.55 -4.00
C GLN A 204 9.76 0.48 -3.44
N ASN A 205 10.02 -0.44 -2.51
CA ASN A 205 11.31 -0.60 -1.85
C ASN A 205 12.15 -1.77 -2.38
N GLN A 206 11.70 -2.46 -3.42
CA GLN A 206 12.42 -3.65 -3.94
C GLN A 206 13.87 -3.37 -4.29
N ASP A 207 14.15 -2.20 -4.86
CA ASP A 207 15.49 -1.77 -5.26
C ASP A 207 16.07 -0.69 -4.33
N ASN A 208 15.37 -0.33 -3.26
CA ASN A 208 15.80 0.66 -2.29
C ASN A 208 16.77 0.05 -1.27
N ILE A 209 18.05 0.01 -1.62
CA ILE A 209 19.11 -0.55 -0.77
C ILE A 209 19.17 0.13 0.61
N GLN A 210 18.90 1.44 0.70
CA GLN A 210 18.92 2.16 1.98
C GLN A 210 17.78 1.70 2.89
N PHE A 211 16.58 1.55 2.34
CA PHE A 211 15.46 1.03 3.12
C PHE A 211 15.73 -0.42 3.57
N LYS A 212 16.28 -1.27 2.70
CA LYS A 212 16.68 -2.64 3.05
C LYS A 212 17.66 -2.67 4.22
N LYS A 213 18.66 -1.78 4.24
CA LYS A 213 19.59 -1.63 5.39
C LYS A 213 18.84 -1.24 6.67
N HIS A 214 17.93 -0.26 6.60
CA HIS A 214 17.17 0.17 7.77
C HIS A 214 16.30 -0.96 8.35
N ALA A 215 15.65 -1.74 7.49
CA ALA A 215 14.86 -2.88 7.92
C ALA A 215 15.74 -3.98 8.57
N LEU A 216 16.88 -4.31 7.97
CA LEU A 216 17.81 -5.27 8.54
C LEU A 216 18.39 -4.80 9.89
N LYS A 217 18.67 -3.49 10.01
CA LYS A 217 19.06 -2.90 11.28
C LYS A 217 17.95 -3.03 12.34
N ALA A 218 16.69 -2.74 11.97
CA ALA A 218 15.58 -2.89 12.90
C ALA A 218 15.39 -4.33 13.37
N ILE A 219 15.56 -5.31 12.49
CA ILE A 219 15.57 -6.73 12.86
C ILE A 219 16.71 -7.04 13.85
N ALA A 220 17.91 -6.50 13.58
CA ALA A 220 19.05 -6.72 14.47
C ALA A 220 18.83 -6.08 15.85
N ASP A 221 18.30 -4.86 15.90
CA ASP A 221 17.98 -4.15 17.13
C ASP A 221 16.90 -4.88 17.94
N TYR A 222 15.94 -5.53 17.29
CA TYR A 222 14.94 -6.39 17.92
C TYR A 222 15.56 -7.69 18.49
N LEU A 223 16.46 -8.33 17.77
CA LEU A 223 17.08 -9.62 18.16
C LEU A 223 18.19 -9.48 19.21
N GLU A 224 18.87 -8.35 19.29
CA GLU A 224 20.05 -8.15 20.17
C GLU A 224 19.75 -8.38 21.66
N PRO A 225 18.65 -7.87 22.25
CA PRO A 225 18.30 -8.15 23.64
C PRO A 225 18.05 -9.65 23.92
N HIS A 226 17.73 -10.42 22.90
CA HIS A 226 17.39 -11.84 22.97
C HIS A 226 18.59 -12.77 22.65
N LYS A 227 19.80 -12.22 22.48
CA LYS A 227 21.00 -12.99 22.12
C LYS A 227 21.22 -14.22 23.02
N SER A 228 21.06 -14.04 24.33
CA SER A 228 21.25 -15.12 25.31
C SER A 228 20.30 -16.31 25.11
N GLU A 229 19.12 -16.07 24.54
CA GLU A 229 18.12 -17.12 24.27
C GLU A 229 18.54 -18.06 23.14
N PHE A 230 19.52 -17.67 22.32
CA PHE A 230 20.07 -18.50 21.25
C PHE A 230 21.30 -19.31 21.68
N ASN A 231 22.04 -18.90 22.75
CA ASN A 231 23.36 -19.44 23.09
C ASN A 231 23.42 -20.98 23.30
N GLU A 232 22.35 -21.58 23.80
CA GLU A 232 22.31 -23.03 24.09
C GLU A 232 21.46 -23.79 23.07
N THR A 233 21.37 -23.30 21.86
CA THR A 233 20.46 -23.82 20.86
C THR A 233 21.13 -24.07 19.51
N ALA A 234 20.49 -24.87 18.67
CA ALA A 234 20.93 -25.05 17.28
C ALA A 234 20.91 -23.74 16.47
N MET A 235 20.23 -22.71 16.96
CA MET A 235 20.13 -21.39 16.31
C MET A 235 21.30 -20.46 16.65
N HIS A 236 22.20 -20.84 17.55
CA HIS A 236 23.34 -20.01 17.93
C HIS A 236 24.20 -19.62 16.71
N SER A 237 24.58 -20.58 15.89
CA SER A 237 25.37 -20.32 14.69
C SER A 237 24.65 -19.45 13.65
N TYR A 238 23.31 -19.56 13.58
CA TYR A 238 22.48 -18.70 12.71
C TYR A 238 22.49 -17.26 13.21
N TYR A 239 22.33 -17.08 14.52
CA TYR A 239 22.39 -15.76 15.14
C TYR A 239 23.76 -15.11 14.94
N ASP A 240 24.84 -15.84 15.17
CA ASP A 240 26.21 -15.33 15.00
C ASP A 240 26.47 -14.95 13.53
N THR A 241 26.01 -15.76 12.57
CA THR A 241 26.12 -15.44 11.15
C THR A 241 25.31 -14.20 10.78
N PHE A 242 24.09 -14.06 11.29
CA PHE A 242 23.26 -12.89 11.10
C PHE A 242 23.92 -11.63 11.70
N ALA A 243 24.37 -11.70 12.95
CA ALA A 243 25.04 -10.60 13.64
C ALA A 243 26.33 -10.19 12.92
N PHE A 244 27.14 -11.17 12.46
CA PHE A 244 28.31 -10.90 11.63
C PHE A 244 27.95 -10.14 10.35
N ALA A 245 26.94 -10.59 9.62
CA ALA A 245 26.51 -9.97 8.38
C ALA A 245 26.03 -8.51 8.61
N VAL A 246 25.20 -8.28 9.63
CA VAL A 246 24.69 -6.93 9.95
C VAL A 246 25.82 -5.97 10.33
N ASN A 247 26.83 -6.44 11.04
CA ASN A 247 27.95 -5.61 11.51
C ASN A 247 29.01 -5.37 10.43
N ASN A 248 29.20 -6.28 9.46
CA ASN A 248 30.33 -6.25 8.51
C ASN A 248 29.92 -5.99 7.04
N MET A 249 28.63 -6.06 6.68
CA MET A 249 28.14 -5.87 5.31
C MET A 249 27.45 -4.52 5.11
N ASN A 250 27.97 -3.46 5.73
CA ASN A 250 27.49 -2.08 5.57
C ASN A 250 26.01 -1.88 5.89
N ILE A 251 25.48 -2.62 6.90
CA ILE A 251 24.10 -2.50 7.35
C ILE A 251 24.01 -1.60 8.58
N ARG A 252 24.72 -1.93 9.66
CA ARG A 252 24.64 -1.23 10.95
C ARG A 252 25.65 -0.11 11.11
N HIS A 253 26.86 -0.29 10.60
CA HIS A 253 27.98 0.63 10.76
C HIS A 253 28.63 0.94 9.41
N ASN A 254 28.88 2.20 9.14
CA ASN A 254 29.63 2.64 7.97
C ASN A 254 31.13 2.83 8.36
N ASN A 255 31.80 1.73 8.67
CA ASN A 255 33.21 1.77 9.06
C ASN A 255 34.14 1.36 7.89
N LYS A 256 35.45 1.65 8.03
CA LYS A 256 36.45 1.43 6.96
C LYS A 256 36.72 -0.06 6.62
N PHE A 257 36.21 -1.00 7.40
CA PHE A 257 36.44 -2.43 7.26
C PHE A 257 35.23 -3.20 6.75
N GLN A 258 34.29 -2.50 6.12
CA GLN A 258 33.09 -3.13 5.56
C GLN A 258 33.42 -4.02 4.37
N ILE A 259 32.75 -5.16 4.29
CA ILE A 259 32.84 -6.07 3.15
C ILE A 259 32.17 -5.39 1.96
N ASN A 260 32.92 -5.23 0.87
CA ASN A 260 32.37 -4.72 -0.38
C ASN A 260 31.63 -5.86 -1.11
N LEU A 261 30.34 -5.73 -1.29
CA LEU A 261 29.47 -6.72 -1.94
C LEU A 261 29.47 -6.63 -3.48
N GLY A 262 30.14 -5.61 -4.04
CA GLY A 262 30.38 -5.52 -5.49
C GLY A 262 29.12 -5.43 -6.36
N GLY A 263 28.03 -4.82 -5.85
CA GLY A 263 26.76 -4.69 -6.57
C GLY A 263 25.77 -5.84 -6.30
N SER A 264 26.12 -6.81 -5.45
CA SER A 264 25.21 -7.90 -5.03
C SER A 264 24.48 -7.61 -3.70
N GLU A 265 24.46 -6.33 -3.28
CA GLU A 265 23.86 -5.93 -2.01
C GLU A 265 22.40 -6.42 -1.87
N LYS A 266 21.59 -6.26 -2.91
CA LYS A 266 20.20 -6.67 -2.90
C LYS A 266 20.04 -8.15 -2.57
N GLU A 267 20.74 -9.02 -3.29
CA GLU A 267 20.65 -10.48 -3.11
C GLU A 267 21.15 -10.91 -1.73
N VAL A 268 22.23 -10.31 -1.26
CA VAL A 268 22.82 -10.61 0.04
C VAL A 268 21.88 -10.15 1.16
N TYR A 269 21.30 -8.95 1.04
CA TYR A 269 20.37 -8.42 2.03
C TYR A 269 19.06 -9.24 2.08
N ASP A 270 18.59 -9.73 0.93
CA ASP A 270 17.42 -10.62 0.90
C ASP A 270 17.70 -11.95 1.65
N LYS A 271 18.91 -12.49 1.57
CA LYS A 271 19.32 -13.68 2.35
C LYS A 271 19.41 -13.36 3.85
N ILE A 272 20.00 -12.22 4.21
CA ILE A 272 20.12 -11.78 5.61
C ILE A 272 18.72 -11.53 6.19
N PHE A 273 17.82 -10.93 5.41
CA PHE A 273 16.43 -10.73 5.80
C PHE A 273 15.74 -12.06 6.15
N ARG A 274 15.88 -13.09 5.29
CA ARG A 274 15.35 -14.43 5.56
C ARG A 274 15.89 -15.04 6.85
N MET A 275 17.19 -14.87 7.10
CA MET A 275 17.79 -15.33 8.36
C MET A 275 17.18 -14.60 9.55
N GLY A 276 17.01 -13.28 9.48
CA GLY A 276 16.38 -12.47 10.52
C GLY A 276 14.95 -12.91 10.84
N ILE A 277 14.13 -13.11 9.79
CA ILE A 277 12.75 -13.62 9.94
C ILE A 277 12.74 -15.00 10.63
N HIS A 278 13.63 -15.90 10.23
CA HIS A 278 13.72 -17.22 10.85
C HIS A 278 14.07 -17.13 12.34
N LEU A 279 15.00 -16.26 12.72
CA LEU A 279 15.36 -16.03 14.13
C LEU A 279 14.20 -15.45 14.94
N ILE A 280 13.45 -14.48 14.41
CA ILE A 280 12.28 -13.90 15.07
C ILE A 280 11.21 -14.98 15.29
N ARG A 281 10.95 -15.79 14.27
CA ARG A 281 9.97 -16.89 14.35
C ARG A 281 10.37 -17.91 15.41
N GLU A 282 11.62 -18.32 15.45
CA GLU A 282 12.14 -19.26 16.47
C GLU A 282 11.98 -18.70 17.88
N LEU A 283 12.29 -17.42 18.08
CA LEU A 283 12.11 -16.73 19.35
C LEU A 283 10.62 -16.73 19.78
N ASN A 284 9.71 -16.47 18.85
CA ASN A 284 8.27 -16.47 19.12
C ASN A 284 7.76 -17.86 19.50
N VAL A 285 8.17 -18.90 18.77
CA VAL A 285 7.82 -20.31 19.07
C VAL A 285 8.27 -20.71 20.47
N ARG A 286 9.45 -20.25 20.90
CA ARG A 286 9.96 -20.50 22.28
C ARG A 286 9.13 -19.81 23.35
N LYS A 287 8.70 -18.57 23.10
CA LYS A 287 7.80 -17.85 24.02
C LYS A 287 6.49 -18.61 24.19
N ILE A 288 5.86 -18.99 23.08
CA ILE A 288 4.61 -19.79 23.08
C ILE A 288 4.83 -21.12 23.82
N LYS A 289 5.94 -21.81 23.56
CA LYS A 289 6.27 -23.06 24.26
C LYS A 289 6.36 -22.87 25.77
N LYS A 290 7.08 -21.85 26.24
CA LYS A 290 7.20 -21.53 27.68
C LYS A 290 5.83 -21.27 28.31
N GLU A 291 4.94 -20.57 27.59
CA GLU A 291 3.57 -20.31 28.06
C GLU A 291 2.76 -21.61 28.18
N ILE A 292 2.84 -22.49 27.17
CA ILE A 292 2.12 -23.78 27.18
C ILE A 292 2.68 -24.72 28.26
N ASP A 293 4.01 -24.73 28.49
CA ASP A 293 4.65 -25.61 29.48
C ASP A 293 4.19 -25.28 30.89
N GLN A 294 3.68 -24.07 31.18
CA GLN A 294 3.11 -23.70 32.49
C GLN A 294 1.82 -24.46 32.83
N TYR A 295 1.14 -25.00 31.85
CA TYR A 295 -0.12 -25.76 32.01
C TYR A 295 0.11 -27.28 32.09
N LYS A 296 1.37 -27.75 31.94
CA LYS A 296 1.68 -29.18 32.09
C LYS A 296 1.60 -29.59 33.56
N PRO A 297 0.88 -30.67 33.86
CA PRO A 297 0.90 -31.21 35.23
C PRO A 297 2.33 -31.63 35.58
N ASN A 298 2.74 -31.31 36.81
CA ASN A 298 4.00 -31.75 37.42
C ASN A 298 4.09 -33.27 37.52
#